data_ea8740927d53ce5c5cfa27321e1e8fef
#
_entry.id   ea8740927d53ce5c5cfa27321e1e8fef
#
_cell.length_a   1.000
_cell.length_b   1.000
_cell.length_c   1.000
_cell.angle_alpha   90.00
_cell.angle_beta   90.00
_cell.angle_gamma   90.00
#
_symmetry.space_group_name_H-M   'P 1'
#
loop_
_entity.id
_entity.type
_entity.pdbx_description
1 polymer ?
#
loop_
_entity_poly.entity_id
_entity_poly.type
_entity_poly.pdbx_seq_one_letter_code
_entity_poly.pdbx_strand_id
1 'polypeptide(L)'
;MSNVLARKRGISSMEFYKVCIKLRSTLIGALMNERITPKRWRPLFTFPISSMFDDLFTHLIKANNTFTNSPERVAKRKDLQRDALDDLERIDDKLQQLLEQLYYGKIDADHPIPAAIEDAGFMIDDADKLIKAWRKSTKLVTNGKTETEEE
;
A
#
# COMPACT_ATOMS: atom_id res chain seq x y z
N MET A 1 12.96 21.60 -13.08
CA MET A 1 12.17 20.49 -12.50
C MET A 1 10.85 20.37 -13.26
N SER A 2 10.46 19.15 -13.56
CA SER A 2 9.25 18.96 -14.35
C SER A 2 7.99 19.21 -13.50
N ASN A 3 6.93 19.68 -14.17
CA ASN A 3 5.64 19.89 -13.51
C ASN A 3 5.06 18.59 -12.97
N VAL A 4 5.41 17.46 -13.58
CA VAL A 4 4.95 16.15 -13.10
C VAL A 4 5.47 15.88 -11.69
N LEU A 5 6.76 16.11 -11.46
CA LEU A 5 7.34 15.91 -10.13
C LEU A 5 6.75 16.89 -9.12
N ALA A 6 6.54 18.14 -9.52
CA ALA A 6 5.96 19.15 -8.64
C ALA A 6 4.54 18.77 -8.20
N ARG A 7 3.73 18.24 -9.12
CA ARG A 7 2.37 17.82 -8.81
C ARG A 7 2.33 16.64 -7.83
N LYS A 8 3.31 15.77 -7.88
CA LYS A 8 3.35 14.57 -7.04
C LYS A 8 3.93 14.82 -5.65
N ARG A 9 4.54 15.98 -5.42
CA ARG A 9 5.12 16.30 -4.12
C ARG A 9 4.10 16.30 -2.98
N GLY A 10 2.86 16.71 -3.26
CA GLY A 10 1.81 16.72 -2.26
C GLY A 10 1.55 15.35 -1.68
N ILE A 11 1.40 14.33 -2.54
CA ILE A 11 1.15 12.97 -2.08
C ILE A 11 2.37 12.39 -1.37
N SER A 12 3.58 12.74 -1.83
CA SER A 12 4.82 12.24 -1.22
C SER A 12 4.98 12.67 0.23
N SER A 13 4.34 13.76 0.64
CA SER A 13 4.43 14.24 2.03
C SER A 13 3.39 13.59 2.94
N MET A 14 2.43 12.86 2.41
CA MET A 14 1.38 12.24 3.21
C MET A 14 1.88 10.98 3.91
N GLU A 15 1.47 10.83 5.18
CA GLU A 15 1.92 9.71 6.02
C GLU A 15 1.62 8.36 5.41
N PHE A 16 0.40 8.15 4.88
CA PHE A 16 0.04 6.86 4.29
C PHE A 16 0.95 6.51 3.11
N TYR A 17 1.34 7.50 2.32
CA TYR A 17 2.20 7.29 1.17
C TYR A 17 3.63 6.96 1.59
N LYS A 18 4.14 7.66 2.60
CA LYS A 18 5.48 7.38 3.16
C LYS A 18 5.57 5.96 3.70
N VAL A 19 4.54 5.51 4.40
CA VAL A 19 4.50 4.15 4.94
C VAL A 19 4.48 3.14 3.79
N CYS A 20 3.70 3.40 2.73
CA CYS A 20 3.65 2.51 1.57
C CYS A 20 4.99 2.43 0.84
N ILE A 21 5.72 3.55 0.71
CA ILE A 21 7.06 3.55 0.11
C ILE A 21 8.00 2.70 0.96
N LYS A 22 7.97 2.88 2.27
CA LYS A 22 8.82 2.12 3.19
C LYS A 22 8.47 0.64 3.15
N LEU A 23 7.19 0.32 3.12
CA LEU A 23 6.70 -1.05 3.00
C LEU A 23 7.24 -1.71 1.73
N ARG A 24 7.10 -1.03 0.59
CA ARG A 24 7.58 -1.57 -0.68
C ARG A 24 9.08 -1.82 -0.63
N SER A 25 9.86 -0.85 -0.17
CA SER A 25 11.32 -1.00 -0.06
C SER A 25 11.70 -2.17 0.84
N THR A 26 11.08 -2.28 2.01
CA THR A 26 11.39 -3.34 2.97
C THR A 26 11.00 -4.71 2.42
N LEU A 27 9.81 -4.83 1.89
CA LEU A 27 9.31 -6.12 1.43
C LEU A 27 9.99 -6.59 0.16
N ILE A 28 10.12 -5.71 -0.85
CA ILE A 28 10.81 -6.09 -2.08
C ILE A 28 12.29 -6.40 -1.80
N GLY A 29 12.93 -5.65 -0.90
CA GLY A 29 14.28 -5.96 -0.47
C GLY A 29 14.40 -7.37 0.10
N ALA A 30 13.47 -7.77 0.95
CA ALA A 30 13.43 -9.12 1.51
C ALA A 30 13.17 -10.16 0.42
N LEU A 31 12.25 -9.86 -0.51
CA LEU A 31 11.88 -10.80 -1.58
C LEU A 31 12.98 -10.96 -2.63
N MET A 32 13.92 -10.02 -2.70
CA MET A 32 15.08 -10.10 -3.58
C MET A 32 16.33 -10.64 -2.87
N ASN A 33 16.23 -10.90 -1.58
CA ASN A 33 17.31 -11.47 -0.80
C ASN A 33 17.28 -13.00 -0.93
N GLU A 34 18.37 -13.59 -1.45
CA GLU A 34 18.45 -15.03 -1.70
C GLU A 34 18.25 -15.85 -0.43
N ARG A 35 18.71 -15.35 0.71
CA ARG A 35 18.60 -16.07 1.99
C ARG A 35 17.16 -16.10 2.50
N ILE A 36 16.36 -15.07 2.17
CA ILE A 36 14.98 -14.96 2.61
C ILE A 36 14.06 -15.63 1.59
N THR A 37 14.27 -15.31 0.31
CA THR A 37 13.44 -15.81 -0.79
C THR A 37 14.36 -16.35 -1.88
N PRO A 38 14.63 -17.66 -1.90
CA PRO A 38 15.46 -18.25 -2.95
C PRO A 38 14.93 -17.93 -4.34
N LYS A 39 15.85 -17.79 -5.30
CA LYS A 39 15.52 -17.34 -6.66
C LYS A 39 14.38 -18.11 -7.32
N ARG A 40 14.33 -19.43 -7.08
CA ARG A 40 13.30 -20.29 -7.70
C ARG A 40 11.87 -19.91 -7.28
N TRP A 41 11.70 -19.21 -6.15
CA TRP A 41 10.40 -18.82 -5.65
C TRP A 41 9.96 -17.43 -6.10
N ARG A 42 10.87 -16.67 -6.71
CA ARG A 42 10.58 -15.27 -7.12
C ARG A 42 9.43 -15.17 -8.12
N PRO A 43 9.29 -16.07 -9.11
CA PRO A 43 8.13 -16.00 -9.99
C PRO A 43 6.79 -16.14 -9.27
N LEU A 44 6.77 -16.85 -8.14
CA LEU A 44 5.54 -17.10 -7.38
C LEU A 44 5.25 -16.00 -6.36
N PHE A 45 6.25 -15.32 -5.84
CA PHE A 45 6.09 -14.36 -4.76
C PHE A 45 6.62 -12.97 -5.09
N THR A 46 7.87 -12.86 -5.51
CA THR A 46 8.50 -11.56 -5.74
C THR A 46 7.81 -10.80 -6.87
N PHE A 47 7.64 -11.43 -8.02
CA PHE A 47 7.05 -10.77 -9.17
C PHE A 47 5.57 -10.42 -8.98
N PRO A 48 4.72 -11.34 -8.48
CA PRO A 48 3.33 -10.99 -8.20
C PRO A 48 3.19 -9.87 -7.16
N ILE A 49 3.98 -9.89 -6.09
CA ILE A 49 3.91 -8.84 -5.06
C ILE A 49 4.36 -7.50 -5.64
N SER A 50 5.41 -7.50 -6.46
CA SER A 50 5.86 -6.27 -7.13
C SER A 50 4.74 -5.68 -7.98
N SER A 51 4.02 -6.52 -8.72
CA SER A 51 2.87 -6.09 -9.53
C SER A 51 1.75 -5.53 -8.65
N MET A 52 1.49 -6.15 -7.51
CA MET A 52 0.48 -5.66 -6.55
C MET A 52 0.84 -4.29 -5.99
N PHE A 53 2.12 -4.02 -5.76
CA PHE A 53 2.58 -2.69 -5.35
C PHE A 53 2.35 -1.66 -6.47
N ASP A 54 2.58 -2.03 -7.73
CA ASP A 54 2.30 -1.13 -8.85
C ASP A 54 0.81 -0.74 -8.85
N ASP A 55 -0.07 -1.70 -8.63
CA ASP A 55 -1.51 -1.44 -8.54
C ASP A 55 -1.83 -0.52 -7.36
N LEU A 56 -1.26 -0.80 -6.19
CA LEU A 56 -1.46 0.00 -4.99
C LEU A 56 -1.09 1.46 -5.23
N PHE A 57 0.11 1.70 -5.75
CA PHE A 57 0.57 3.07 -5.99
C PHE A 57 -0.25 3.76 -7.08
N THR A 58 -0.66 3.03 -8.11
CA THR A 58 -1.54 3.57 -9.15
C THR A 58 -2.85 4.06 -8.54
N HIS A 59 -3.48 3.25 -7.68
CA HIS A 59 -4.74 3.62 -7.04
C HIS A 59 -4.59 4.80 -6.09
N LEU A 60 -3.51 4.82 -5.31
CA LEU A 60 -3.24 5.93 -4.39
C LEU A 60 -3.05 7.25 -5.12
N ILE A 61 -2.27 7.23 -6.21
CA ILE A 61 -1.99 8.42 -6.99
C ILE A 61 -3.26 8.91 -7.70
N LYS A 62 -4.01 8.00 -8.30
CA LYS A 62 -5.28 8.36 -8.95
C LYS A 62 -6.29 8.94 -7.96
N ALA A 63 -6.39 8.34 -6.77
CA ALA A 63 -7.27 8.85 -5.74
C ALA A 63 -6.87 10.26 -5.33
N ASN A 64 -5.58 10.49 -5.10
CA ASN A 64 -5.07 11.81 -4.72
C ASN A 64 -5.29 12.85 -5.82
N ASN A 65 -5.24 12.43 -7.09
CA ASN A 65 -5.46 13.32 -8.23
C ASN A 65 -6.94 13.55 -8.55
N THR A 66 -7.84 12.88 -7.87
CA THR A 66 -9.28 13.07 -8.07
C THR A 66 -9.76 14.19 -7.15
N PHE A 67 -9.97 15.37 -7.71
CA PHE A 67 -10.44 16.52 -6.96
C PHE A 67 -11.93 16.35 -6.63
N THR A 68 -12.27 16.46 -5.37
CA THR A 68 -13.62 16.14 -4.86
C THR A 68 -14.58 17.32 -4.96
N ASN A 69 -14.76 17.86 -6.17
CA ASN A 69 -15.61 19.02 -6.41
C ASN A 69 -17.04 18.69 -6.84
N SER A 70 -17.39 17.42 -6.83
CA SER A 70 -18.77 16.95 -7.10
C SER A 70 -19.02 15.65 -6.35
N PRO A 71 -20.29 15.29 -6.09
CA PRO A 71 -20.59 14.01 -5.42
C PRO A 71 -20.03 12.80 -6.19
N GLU A 72 -20.06 12.85 -7.52
CA GLU A 72 -19.53 11.76 -8.34
C GLU A 72 -18.03 11.61 -8.16
N ARG A 73 -17.32 12.72 -8.04
CA ARG A 73 -15.87 12.67 -7.84
C ARG A 73 -15.50 12.25 -6.44
N VAL A 74 -16.29 12.60 -5.44
CA VAL A 74 -16.13 12.07 -4.08
C VAL A 74 -16.26 10.55 -4.09
N ALA A 75 -17.29 10.04 -4.75
CA ALA A 75 -17.51 8.59 -4.86
C ALA A 75 -16.34 7.92 -5.59
N LYS A 76 -15.87 8.52 -6.68
CA LYS A 76 -14.74 8.00 -7.45
C LYS A 76 -13.49 7.91 -6.60
N ARG A 77 -13.17 8.96 -5.84
CA ARG A 77 -12.01 8.97 -4.95
C ARG A 77 -12.12 7.87 -3.89
N LYS A 78 -13.30 7.75 -3.29
CA LYS A 78 -13.53 6.71 -2.28
C LYS A 78 -13.40 5.30 -2.85
N ASP A 79 -13.83 5.09 -4.09
CA ASP A 79 -13.68 3.80 -4.75
C ASP A 79 -12.20 3.48 -5.02
N LEU A 80 -11.43 4.48 -5.45
CA LEU A 80 -9.98 4.30 -5.66
C LEU A 80 -9.25 4.01 -4.35
N GLN A 81 -9.66 4.66 -3.27
CA GLN A 81 -9.10 4.41 -1.94
C GLN A 81 -9.43 2.99 -1.47
N ARG A 82 -10.65 2.51 -1.74
CA ARG A 82 -11.03 1.13 -1.45
C ARG A 82 -10.19 0.15 -2.28
N ASP A 83 -9.98 0.46 -3.56
CA ASP A 83 -9.14 -0.39 -4.42
C ASP A 83 -7.72 -0.49 -3.87
N ALA A 84 -7.19 0.61 -3.34
CA ALA A 84 -5.87 0.59 -2.71
C ALA A 84 -5.85 -0.30 -1.46
N LEU A 85 -6.91 -0.27 -0.65
CA LEU A 85 -7.04 -1.15 0.51
C LEU A 85 -7.10 -2.62 0.08
N ASP A 86 -7.81 -2.90 -1.01
CA ASP A 86 -7.88 -4.26 -1.56
C ASP A 86 -6.50 -4.72 -2.04
N ASP A 87 -5.71 -3.82 -2.63
CA ASP A 87 -4.34 -4.14 -3.05
C ASP A 87 -3.47 -4.49 -1.84
N LEU A 88 -3.60 -3.75 -0.74
CA LEU A 88 -2.86 -4.08 0.50
C LEU A 88 -3.25 -5.46 1.02
N GLU A 89 -4.54 -5.78 0.98
CA GLU A 89 -5.02 -7.09 1.42
C GLU A 89 -4.44 -8.19 0.54
N ARG A 90 -4.38 -7.97 -0.77
CA ARG A 90 -3.78 -8.94 -1.70
C ARG A 90 -2.29 -9.16 -1.40
N ILE A 91 -1.56 -8.08 -1.08
CA ILE A 91 -0.14 -8.17 -0.71
C ILE A 91 -0.02 -8.99 0.58
N ASP A 92 -0.86 -8.70 1.56
CA ASP A 92 -0.85 -9.41 2.84
C ASP A 92 -1.14 -10.91 2.66
N ASP A 93 -2.14 -11.24 1.84
CA ASP A 93 -2.49 -12.62 1.54
C ASP A 93 -1.34 -13.35 0.86
N LYS A 94 -0.67 -12.69 -0.07
CA LYS A 94 0.47 -13.28 -0.77
C LYS A 94 1.66 -13.47 0.16
N LEU A 95 1.85 -12.53 1.08
CA LEU A 95 2.88 -12.65 2.11
C LEU A 95 2.59 -13.82 3.03
N GLN A 96 1.34 -14.02 3.40
CA GLN A 96 0.91 -15.16 4.19
C GLN A 96 1.22 -16.48 3.46
N GLN A 97 0.96 -16.55 2.15
CA GLN A 97 1.29 -17.73 1.34
C GLN A 97 2.79 -17.98 1.31
N LEU A 98 3.59 -16.93 1.24
CA LEU A 98 5.05 -17.04 1.30
C LEU A 98 5.48 -17.67 2.62
N LEU A 99 4.92 -17.19 3.73
CA LEU A 99 5.24 -17.72 5.06
C LEU A 99 4.88 -19.20 5.17
N GLU A 100 3.70 -19.56 4.68
CA GLU A 100 3.26 -20.97 4.68
C GLU A 100 4.20 -21.85 3.87
N GLN A 101 4.59 -21.37 2.71
CA GLN A 101 5.43 -22.14 1.79
C GLN A 101 6.87 -22.29 2.27
N LEU A 102 7.46 -21.22 2.78
CA LEU A 102 8.89 -21.19 3.09
C LEU A 102 9.22 -21.32 4.57
N TYR A 103 8.31 -20.99 5.46
CA TYR A 103 8.64 -20.87 6.87
C TYR A 103 7.77 -21.68 7.82
N TYR A 104 6.45 -21.74 7.64
CA TYR A 104 5.59 -22.37 8.64
C TYR A 104 5.89 -23.86 8.87
N GLY A 105 6.33 -24.59 7.87
CA GLY A 105 6.75 -25.94 8.05
C GLY A 105 8.10 -26.11 8.74
N LYS A 106 8.80 -24.99 8.95
CA LYS A 106 10.17 -24.98 9.50
C LYS A 106 10.33 -24.01 10.65
N ILE A 107 9.25 -23.36 11.08
CA ILE A 107 9.31 -22.35 12.14
C ILE A 107 9.52 -23.05 13.47
N ASP A 108 10.67 -22.77 14.07
CA ASP A 108 11.04 -23.19 15.39
C ASP A 108 12.13 -22.23 15.89
N ALA A 109 12.82 -22.58 16.95
CA ALA A 109 13.86 -21.71 17.50
C ALA A 109 15.01 -21.45 16.52
N ASP A 110 15.26 -22.39 15.60
CA ASP A 110 16.36 -22.30 14.65
C ASP A 110 15.98 -21.66 13.32
N HIS A 111 14.65 -21.52 13.06
CA HIS A 111 14.16 -21.01 11.78
C HIS A 111 13.08 -19.93 12.01
N PRO A 112 13.46 -18.81 12.66
CA PRO A 112 12.48 -17.75 12.90
C PRO A 112 12.11 -17.03 11.60
N ILE A 113 10.94 -16.39 11.61
CA ILE A 113 10.53 -15.53 10.51
C ILE A 113 11.52 -14.36 10.41
N PRO A 114 12.03 -14.05 9.22
CA PRO A 114 12.95 -12.91 9.06
C PRO A 114 12.32 -11.60 9.53
N ALA A 115 13.13 -10.78 10.21
CA ALA A 115 12.66 -9.51 10.75
C ALA A 115 12.06 -8.60 9.68
N ALA A 116 12.64 -8.59 8.48
CA ALA A 116 12.13 -7.74 7.39
C ALA A 116 10.69 -8.13 6.99
N ILE A 117 10.38 -9.43 7.02
CA ILE A 117 9.03 -9.91 6.71
C ILE A 117 8.06 -9.52 7.82
N GLU A 118 8.49 -9.66 9.07
CA GLU A 118 7.68 -9.25 10.23
C GLU A 118 7.40 -7.75 10.19
N ASP A 119 8.44 -6.95 9.94
CA ASP A 119 8.32 -5.51 9.82
C ASP A 119 7.35 -5.12 8.70
N ALA A 120 7.40 -5.81 7.57
CA ALA A 120 6.48 -5.58 6.46
C ALA A 120 5.03 -5.81 6.89
N GLY A 121 4.77 -6.84 7.70
CA GLY A 121 3.44 -7.10 8.23
C GLY A 121 2.92 -5.94 9.08
N PHE A 122 3.75 -5.39 9.95
CA PHE A 122 3.37 -4.23 10.75
C PHE A 122 3.12 -2.99 9.88
N MET A 123 3.92 -2.80 8.83
CA MET A 123 3.75 -1.68 7.91
C MET A 123 2.46 -1.80 7.09
N ILE A 124 2.05 -3.01 6.74
CA ILE A 124 0.76 -3.25 6.08
C ILE A 124 -0.37 -2.79 6.99
N ASP A 125 -0.33 -3.15 8.26
CA ASP A 125 -1.34 -2.74 9.21
C ASP A 125 -1.39 -1.22 9.38
N ASP A 126 -0.23 -0.57 9.45
CA ASP A 126 -0.15 0.89 9.56
C ASP A 126 -0.71 1.57 8.31
N ALA A 127 -0.33 1.08 7.13
CA ALA A 127 -0.83 1.62 5.86
C ALA A 127 -2.35 1.47 5.76
N ASP A 128 -2.87 0.32 6.16
CA ASP A 128 -4.31 0.06 6.15
C ASP A 128 -5.06 1.08 7.00
N LYS A 129 -4.59 1.32 8.22
CA LYS A 129 -5.21 2.28 9.12
C LYS A 129 -5.18 3.70 8.57
N LEU A 130 -4.04 4.10 8.02
CA LEU A 130 -3.86 5.45 7.49
C LEU A 130 -4.72 5.69 6.24
N ILE A 131 -4.81 4.72 5.34
CA ILE A 131 -5.63 4.84 4.14
C ILE A 131 -7.11 4.85 4.51
N LYS A 132 -7.53 4.04 5.47
CA LYS A 132 -8.92 4.04 5.97
C LYS A 132 -9.28 5.40 6.56
N ALA A 133 -8.37 6.00 7.35
CA ALA A 133 -8.58 7.32 7.90
C ALA A 133 -8.67 8.38 6.81
N TRP A 134 -7.80 8.29 5.80
CA TRP A 134 -7.83 9.18 4.65
C TRP A 134 -9.15 9.07 3.89
N ARG A 135 -9.61 7.84 3.66
CA ARG A 135 -10.88 7.59 2.98
C ARG A 135 -12.06 8.18 3.76
N LYS A 136 -12.04 7.98 5.07
CA LYS A 136 -13.09 8.51 5.94
C LYS A 136 -13.15 10.04 5.92
N SER A 137 -12.01 10.70 5.73
CA SER A 137 -11.94 12.16 5.70
C SER A 137 -12.27 12.76 4.33
N THR A 138 -12.51 11.93 3.31
CA THR A 138 -12.82 12.42 1.97
C THR A 138 -14.19 13.07 1.94
N LYS A 139 -14.24 14.34 1.55
CA LYS A 139 -15.45 15.16 1.57
C LYS A 139 -15.56 16.02 0.33
N LEU A 140 -16.78 16.44 0.05
CA LEU A 140 -17.03 17.37 -1.04
C LEU A 140 -16.35 18.71 -0.73
N VAL A 141 -15.66 19.26 -1.74
CA VAL A 141 -15.01 20.55 -1.65
C VAL A 141 -15.65 21.49 -2.66
N THR A 142 -16.15 22.65 -2.17
CA THR A 142 -16.73 23.66 -3.03
C THR A 142 -16.01 24.98 -2.77
N ASN A 143 -15.65 25.67 -3.87
CA ASN A 143 -14.95 26.97 -3.78
C ASN A 143 -13.72 26.93 -2.88
N GLY A 144 -13.01 25.78 -2.89
CA GLY A 144 -11.82 25.61 -2.06
C GLY A 144 -12.09 25.33 -0.59
N LYS A 145 -13.34 25.14 -0.21
CA LYS A 145 -13.73 24.82 1.16
C LYS A 145 -14.39 23.46 1.22
N THR A 146 -14.07 22.72 2.27
CA THR A 146 -14.74 21.45 2.51
C THR A 146 -16.11 21.75 3.13
N GLU A 147 -17.16 21.15 2.57
CA GLU A 147 -18.47 21.25 3.18
C GLU A 147 -18.50 20.35 4.39
N THR A 148 -18.94 20.90 5.53
CA THR A 148 -19.12 20.09 6.72
C THR A 148 -20.50 19.48 6.65
N GLU A 149 -20.69 18.44 7.45
CA GLU A 149 -21.98 17.81 7.43
C GLU A 149 -22.84 18.40 8.47
N GLU A 150 -22.95 19.67 8.53
CA GLU A 150 -23.92 20.25 9.39
C GLU A 150 -25.30 19.90 8.91
N GLU A 151 -25.34 19.23 7.83
CA GLU A 151 -26.56 18.64 7.41
C GLU A 151 -26.92 17.45 8.26
#